data_c92131bf576454a0a94ed7333ff4ad70
#
_entry.id   c92131bf576454a0a94ed7333ff4ad70
#
_cell.length_a   1.000
_cell.length_b   1.000
_cell.length_c   1.000
_cell.angle_alpha   90.00
_cell.angle_beta   90.00
_cell.angle_gamma   90.00
#
_symmetry.space_group_name_H-M   'P 1'
#
loop_
_entity.id
_entity.type
_entity.pdbx_description
1 polymer ?
#
loop_
_entity_poly.entity_id
_entity_poly.type
_entity_poly.pdbx_seq_one_letter_code
_entity_poly.pdbx_strand_id
1 'polypeptide(L)'
;NGNPIKTVENGLQKLHEECRRRGTTLRIKGGCSTGYGEDLIKAAFHMDAGIIETIAHYAAAKHISKEVSFILDIGGQDMKVIFVNDGVINRIEINEACSSGCGSFISTFAQSLDYSVEDFAKAACFSQAPCDLGTRCTVFMNSKVKQVLREGASVADIAAGLSYSVVKNCLYKVLQLKDTEILGDHIVVQGGTMR
;
A
#
# COMPACT_ATOMS: atom_id res chain seq x y z
N ASN A 1 -7.13 -15.50 -0.19
CA ASN A 1 -8.43 -16.08 -0.54
C ASN A 1 -8.74 -15.72 -1.99
N GLY A 2 -8.52 -16.67 -2.93
CA GLY A 2 -8.63 -16.42 -4.38
C GLY A 2 -10.05 -16.24 -4.94
N ASN A 3 -11.08 -15.97 -4.12
CA ASN A 3 -12.46 -15.77 -4.57
C ASN A 3 -13.00 -14.42 -4.07
N PRO A 4 -13.00 -13.37 -4.90
CA PRO A 4 -13.45 -12.04 -4.50
C PRO A 4 -14.95 -11.99 -4.17
N ILE A 5 -15.80 -12.74 -4.89
CA ILE A 5 -17.23 -12.80 -4.62
C ILE A 5 -17.48 -13.31 -3.19
N LYS A 6 -16.85 -14.44 -2.86
CA LYS A 6 -16.98 -15.03 -1.51
C LYS A 6 -16.47 -14.11 -0.41
N THR A 7 -15.44 -13.34 -0.71
CA THR A 7 -14.86 -12.35 0.23
C THR A 7 -15.85 -11.22 0.52
N VAL A 8 -16.51 -10.69 -0.52
CA VAL A 8 -17.55 -9.65 -0.37
C VAL A 8 -18.76 -10.19 0.37
N GLU A 9 -19.25 -11.39 0.02
CA GLU A 9 -20.36 -12.03 0.76
C GLU A 9 -20.05 -12.13 2.26
N ASN A 10 -18.90 -12.67 2.61
CA ASN A 10 -18.48 -12.81 4.00
C ASN A 10 -18.37 -11.44 4.72
N GLY A 11 -17.90 -10.40 3.99
CA GLY A 11 -17.84 -9.03 4.51
C GLY A 11 -19.23 -8.46 4.82
N LEU A 12 -20.16 -8.62 3.90
CA LEU A 12 -21.55 -8.17 4.08
C LEU A 12 -22.25 -8.92 5.21
N GLN A 13 -22.03 -10.23 5.34
CA GLN A 13 -22.56 -11.03 6.45
C GLN A 13 -22.05 -10.53 7.80
N LYS A 14 -20.73 -10.33 7.93
CA LYS A 14 -20.12 -9.78 9.15
C LYS A 14 -20.69 -8.41 9.51
N LEU A 15 -20.85 -7.54 8.52
CA LEU A 15 -21.44 -6.22 8.71
C LEU A 15 -22.89 -6.33 9.23
N HIS A 16 -23.69 -7.23 8.65
CA HIS A 16 -25.06 -7.49 9.08
C HIS A 16 -25.11 -8.00 10.52
N GLU A 17 -24.27 -8.98 10.87
CA GLU A 17 -24.16 -9.53 12.23
C GLU A 17 -23.77 -8.46 13.24
N GLU A 18 -22.80 -7.62 12.90
CA GLU A 18 -22.36 -6.52 13.76
C GLU A 18 -23.48 -5.49 14.01
N CYS A 19 -24.23 -5.13 12.97
CA CYS A 19 -25.41 -4.28 13.10
C CYS A 19 -26.45 -4.90 14.03
N ARG A 20 -26.74 -6.19 13.88
CA ARG A 20 -27.67 -6.91 14.78
C ARG A 20 -27.18 -6.90 16.23
N ARG A 21 -25.88 -7.15 16.44
CA ARG A 21 -25.28 -7.13 17.77
C ARG A 21 -25.40 -5.75 18.45
N ARG A 22 -25.35 -4.69 17.67
CA ARG A 22 -25.54 -3.30 18.13
C ARG A 22 -27.02 -2.87 18.23
N GLY A 23 -27.96 -3.74 17.93
CA GLY A 23 -29.41 -3.42 17.94
C GLY A 23 -29.81 -2.43 16.82
N THR A 24 -29.02 -2.36 15.74
CA THR A 24 -29.26 -1.48 14.59
C THR A 24 -29.62 -2.28 13.35
N THR A 25 -30.30 -1.64 12.40
CA THR A 25 -30.67 -2.25 11.11
C THR A 25 -29.78 -1.73 9.99
N LEU A 26 -29.14 -2.65 9.24
CA LEU A 26 -28.39 -2.30 8.06
C LEU A 26 -29.32 -1.96 6.90
N ARG A 27 -29.19 -0.75 6.34
CA ARG A 27 -29.86 -0.33 5.12
C ARG A 27 -28.84 0.15 4.12
N ILE A 28 -28.51 -0.66 3.13
CA ILE A 28 -27.63 -0.29 2.02
C ILE A 28 -28.42 0.61 1.07
N LYS A 29 -27.89 1.80 0.77
CA LYS A 29 -28.51 2.79 -0.13
C LYS A 29 -27.82 2.90 -1.47
N GLY A 30 -26.61 2.36 -1.58
CA GLY A 30 -25.83 2.34 -2.80
C GLY A 30 -24.56 1.54 -2.61
N GLY A 31 -23.96 1.09 -3.70
CA GLY A 31 -22.74 0.32 -3.73
C GLY A 31 -21.84 0.75 -4.90
N CYS A 32 -20.55 0.79 -4.65
CA CYS A 32 -19.55 1.05 -5.66
C CYS A 32 -18.39 0.06 -5.49
N SER A 33 -17.92 -0.49 -6.60
CA SER A 33 -16.74 -1.37 -6.66
C SER A 33 -15.54 -0.65 -7.25
N THR A 34 -14.34 -1.10 -6.85
CA THR A 34 -13.07 -0.63 -7.40
C THR A 34 -12.00 -1.71 -7.30
N GLY A 35 -10.86 -1.52 -7.99
CA GLY A 35 -9.75 -2.46 -8.01
C GLY A 35 -9.90 -3.54 -9.08
N TYR A 36 -8.99 -4.52 -9.10
CA TYR A 36 -8.91 -5.56 -10.14
C TYR A 36 -10.19 -6.40 -10.33
N GLY A 37 -11.04 -6.49 -9.31
CA GLY A 37 -12.30 -7.23 -9.36
C GLY A 37 -13.52 -6.35 -9.63
N GLU A 38 -13.35 -5.10 -10.01
CA GLU A 38 -14.41 -4.09 -10.12
C GLU A 38 -15.61 -4.58 -10.89
N ASP A 39 -15.43 -4.97 -12.15
CA ASP A 39 -16.51 -5.41 -13.03
C ASP A 39 -17.18 -6.69 -12.52
N LEU A 40 -16.41 -7.63 -12.02
CA LEU A 40 -16.91 -8.88 -11.47
C LEU A 40 -17.80 -8.64 -10.25
N ILE A 41 -17.35 -7.81 -9.33
CA ILE A 41 -18.12 -7.46 -8.10
C ILE A 41 -19.32 -6.61 -8.46
N LYS A 42 -19.19 -5.65 -9.36
CA LYS A 42 -20.31 -4.85 -9.86
C LYS A 42 -21.41 -5.73 -10.43
N ALA A 43 -21.05 -6.68 -11.29
CA ALA A 43 -22.00 -7.60 -11.89
C ALA A 43 -22.62 -8.57 -10.86
N ALA A 44 -21.81 -9.17 -9.98
CA ALA A 44 -22.26 -10.17 -9.02
C ALA A 44 -23.20 -9.60 -7.94
N PHE A 45 -23.00 -8.36 -7.51
CA PHE A 45 -23.76 -7.72 -6.43
C PHE A 45 -24.65 -6.57 -6.92
N HIS A 46 -24.79 -6.39 -8.23
CA HIS A 46 -25.59 -5.31 -8.85
C HIS A 46 -25.24 -3.93 -8.28
N MET A 47 -23.93 -3.64 -8.18
CA MET A 47 -23.46 -2.36 -7.67
C MET A 47 -23.88 -1.22 -8.62
N ASP A 48 -24.20 -0.06 -8.05
CA ASP A 48 -24.64 1.12 -8.82
C ASP A 48 -23.54 1.66 -9.73
N ALA A 49 -22.28 1.57 -9.31
CA ALA A 49 -21.13 2.06 -10.06
C ALA A 49 -19.90 1.17 -9.89
N GLY A 50 -19.00 1.23 -10.87
CA GLY A 50 -17.61 0.83 -10.78
C GLY A 50 -16.72 2.06 -11.00
N ILE A 51 -15.63 2.19 -10.28
CA ILE A 51 -14.72 3.32 -10.36
C ILE A 51 -13.30 2.81 -10.50
N ILE A 52 -12.56 3.35 -11.46
CA ILE A 52 -11.11 3.08 -11.62
C ILE A 52 -10.41 3.36 -10.29
N GLU A 53 -9.57 2.42 -9.87
CA GLU A 53 -8.89 2.44 -8.56
C GLU A 53 -8.15 3.76 -8.29
N THR A 54 -7.45 4.30 -9.28
CA THR A 54 -6.74 5.58 -9.15
C THR A 54 -7.66 6.75 -8.83
N ILE A 55 -8.87 6.75 -9.42
CA ILE A 55 -9.88 7.77 -9.14
C ILE A 55 -10.43 7.61 -7.71
N ALA A 56 -10.62 6.36 -7.25
CA ALA A 56 -11.04 6.09 -5.88
C ALA A 56 -9.99 6.55 -4.87
N HIS A 57 -8.70 6.29 -5.12
CA HIS A 57 -7.58 6.78 -4.30
C HIS A 57 -7.54 8.31 -4.22
N TYR A 58 -7.69 8.98 -5.37
CA TYR A 58 -7.75 10.44 -5.42
C TYR A 58 -8.94 11.00 -4.63
N ALA A 59 -10.13 10.43 -4.83
CA ALA A 59 -11.33 10.87 -4.13
C ALA A 59 -11.19 10.77 -2.62
N ALA A 60 -10.60 9.67 -2.12
CA ALA A 60 -10.32 9.48 -0.70
C ALA A 60 -9.29 10.49 -0.17
N ALA A 61 -8.18 10.68 -0.88
CA ALA A 61 -7.16 11.66 -0.51
C ALA A 61 -7.70 13.09 -0.48
N LYS A 62 -8.50 13.48 -1.47
CA LYS A 62 -9.16 14.79 -1.54
C LYS A 62 -10.17 15.01 -0.43
N HIS A 63 -10.81 13.95 0.06
CA HIS A 63 -11.72 14.05 1.20
C HIS A 63 -10.96 14.40 2.49
N ILE A 64 -9.73 13.90 2.65
CA ILE A 64 -8.86 14.15 3.82
C ILE A 64 -8.17 15.52 3.68
N SER A 65 -7.60 15.79 2.50
CA SER A 65 -6.89 17.04 2.18
C SER A 65 -7.46 17.64 0.91
N LYS A 66 -8.24 18.72 1.04
CA LYS A 66 -8.90 19.37 -0.10
C LYS A 66 -7.93 19.91 -1.14
N GLU A 67 -6.75 20.33 -0.70
CA GLU A 67 -5.70 20.94 -1.51
C GLU A 67 -4.59 19.96 -1.86
N VAL A 68 -4.86 18.64 -1.79
CA VAL A 68 -3.86 17.61 -2.09
C VAL A 68 -3.19 17.86 -3.43
N SER A 69 -1.86 17.94 -3.42
CA SER A 69 -0.99 18.13 -4.59
C SER A 69 -0.30 16.83 -5.03
N PHE A 70 -0.08 15.93 -4.07
CA PHE A 70 0.65 14.69 -4.32
C PHE A 70 0.10 13.56 -3.46
N ILE A 71 -0.11 12.40 -4.07
CA ILE A 71 -0.55 11.19 -3.39
C ILE A 71 0.46 10.09 -3.65
N LEU A 72 1.00 9.52 -2.56
CA LEU A 72 1.81 8.31 -2.57
C LEU A 72 1.00 7.16 -1.99
N ASP A 73 0.65 6.21 -2.83
CA ASP A 73 0.00 4.97 -2.42
C ASP A 73 1.00 3.82 -2.51
N ILE A 74 1.23 3.13 -1.38
CA ILE A 74 2.04 1.90 -1.36
C ILE A 74 1.15 0.76 -0.89
N GLY A 75 0.66 0.02 -1.87
CA GLY A 75 -0.17 -1.16 -1.67
C GLY A 75 0.63 -2.42 -1.35
N GLY A 76 -0.07 -3.55 -1.26
CA GLY A 76 0.55 -4.85 -1.05
C GLY A 76 1.32 -5.38 -2.27
N GLN A 77 0.87 -5.07 -3.47
CA GLN A 77 1.43 -5.61 -4.72
C GLN A 77 1.87 -4.56 -5.72
N ASP A 78 1.40 -3.34 -5.57
CA ASP A 78 1.72 -2.22 -6.44
C ASP A 78 2.00 -0.95 -5.63
N MET A 79 2.50 0.05 -6.31
CA MET A 79 2.56 1.41 -5.79
C MET A 79 2.10 2.37 -6.87
N LYS A 80 1.43 3.41 -6.45
CA LYS A 80 0.92 4.47 -7.32
C LYS A 80 1.34 5.82 -6.80
N VAL A 81 1.62 6.70 -7.73
CA VAL A 81 1.87 8.10 -7.44
C VAL A 81 0.94 8.93 -8.31
N ILE A 82 0.24 9.86 -7.70
CA ILE A 82 -0.72 10.73 -8.38
C ILE A 82 -0.33 12.18 -8.10
N PHE A 83 -0.07 12.92 -9.15
CA PHE A 83 0.14 14.36 -9.11
C PHE A 83 -1.18 15.08 -9.39
N VAL A 84 -1.50 16.02 -8.53
CA VAL A 84 -2.72 16.81 -8.61
C VAL A 84 -2.35 18.29 -8.73
N ASN A 85 -2.92 18.97 -9.70
CA ASN A 85 -2.79 20.41 -9.84
C ASN A 85 -4.17 21.04 -10.01
N ASP A 86 -4.45 22.07 -9.23
CA ASP A 86 -5.76 22.76 -9.23
C ASP A 86 -6.96 21.82 -9.08
N GLY A 87 -6.79 20.74 -8.28
CA GLY A 87 -7.84 19.76 -8.05
C GLY A 87 -8.08 18.79 -9.23
N VAL A 88 -7.16 18.73 -10.18
CA VAL A 88 -7.21 17.82 -11.35
C VAL A 88 -5.98 16.93 -11.35
N ILE A 89 -6.18 15.64 -11.60
CA ILE A 89 -5.07 14.69 -11.78
C ILE A 89 -4.38 15.04 -13.11
N ASN A 90 -3.09 15.38 -13.05
CA ASN A 90 -2.31 15.72 -14.24
C ASN A 90 -1.27 14.65 -14.61
N ARG A 91 -0.85 13.82 -13.66
CA ARG A 91 0.12 12.74 -13.91
C ARG A 91 -0.10 11.59 -12.96
N ILE A 92 0.04 10.38 -13.46
CA ILE A 92 -0.01 9.14 -12.69
C ILE A 92 1.20 8.29 -13.05
N GLU A 93 1.88 7.78 -12.06
CA GLU A 93 2.94 6.78 -12.21
C GLU A 93 2.54 5.53 -11.43
N ILE A 94 2.65 4.36 -12.07
CA ILE A 94 2.29 3.07 -11.45
C ILE A 94 3.47 2.13 -11.61
N ASN A 95 3.80 1.42 -10.55
CA ASN A 95 4.73 0.31 -10.58
C ASN A 95 4.03 -0.98 -10.13
N GLU A 96 3.63 -1.78 -11.09
CA GLU A 96 3.04 -3.11 -10.89
C GLU A 96 4.07 -4.23 -11.16
N ALA A 97 5.16 -3.90 -11.85
CA ALA A 97 6.12 -4.90 -12.35
C ALA A 97 7.17 -5.33 -11.32
N CYS A 98 7.35 -4.57 -10.25
CA CYS A 98 8.44 -4.82 -9.31
C CYS A 98 7.94 -4.81 -7.85
N SER A 99 7.92 -5.98 -7.23
CA SER A 99 7.54 -6.14 -5.83
C SER A 99 8.46 -5.40 -4.84
N SER A 100 9.66 -4.99 -5.26
CA SER A 100 10.63 -4.33 -4.37
C SER A 100 10.20 -2.93 -3.87
N GLY A 101 9.07 -2.44 -4.32
CA GLY A 101 8.50 -1.16 -3.91
C GLY A 101 7.17 -1.27 -3.17
N CYS A 102 6.70 -2.45 -2.80
CA CYS A 102 5.38 -2.65 -2.22
C CYS A 102 5.40 -3.60 -1.02
N GLY A 103 4.27 -3.74 -0.34
CA GLY A 103 4.15 -4.48 0.92
C GLY A 103 4.50 -5.96 0.81
N SER A 104 4.27 -6.61 -0.34
CA SER A 104 4.66 -8.02 -0.55
C SER A 104 6.17 -8.24 -0.41
N PHE A 105 6.98 -7.23 -0.73
CA PHE A 105 8.42 -7.27 -0.52
C PHE A 105 8.75 -7.39 0.99
N ILE A 106 8.15 -6.55 1.82
CA ILE A 106 8.31 -6.58 3.28
C ILE A 106 7.81 -7.92 3.83
N SER A 107 6.62 -8.37 3.41
CA SER A 107 6.03 -9.64 3.85
C SER A 107 6.93 -10.84 3.55
N THR A 108 7.57 -10.86 2.35
CA THR A 108 8.49 -11.93 1.96
C THR A 108 9.70 -11.99 2.89
N PHE A 109 10.28 -10.86 3.25
CA PHE A 109 11.44 -10.82 4.14
C PHE A 109 11.05 -11.11 5.60
N ALA A 110 9.91 -10.60 6.08
CA ALA A 110 9.40 -10.94 7.41
C ALA A 110 9.26 -12.47 7.56
N GLN A 111 8.58 -13.13 6.61
CA GLN A 111 8.42 -14.58 6.60
C GLN A 111 9.75 -15.33 6.53
N SER A 112 10.71 -14.85 5.72
CA SER A 112 12.03 -15.50 5.58
C SER A 112 12.89 -15.41 6.84
N LEU A 113 12.51 -14.54 7.77
CA LEU A 113 13.14 -14.33 9.07
C LEU A 113 12.28 -14.84 10.23
N ASP A 114 11.22 -15.62 9.94
CA ASP A 114 10.28 -16.19 10.90
C ASP A 114 9.53 -15.16 11.76
N TYR A 115 9.22 -13.99 11.16
CA TYR A 115 8.44 -12.92 11.78
C TYR A 115 7.05 -12.80 11.13
N SER A 116 6.05 -12.43 11.94
CA SER A 116 4.83 -11.83 11.40
C SER A 116 5.14 -10.45 10.81
N VAL A 117 4.33 -9.98 9.86
CA VAL A 117 4.54 -8.64 9.27
C VAL A 117 4.42 -7.56 10.33
N GLU A 118 3.48 -7.71 11.26
CA GLU A 118 3.24 -6.80 12.38
C GLU A 118 4.43 -6.73 13.33
N ASP A 119 5.00 -7.88 13.71
CA ASP A 119 6.15 -7.91 14.62
C ASP A 119 7.42 -7.42 13.93
N PHE A 120 7.54 -7.67 12.62
CA PHE A 120 8.64 -7.16 11.80
C PHE A 120 8.60 -5.62 11.71
N ALA A 121 7.40 -5.06 11.47
CA ALA A 121 7.19 -3.62 11.45
C ALA A 121 7.47 -2.98 12.83
N LYS A 122 7.01 -3.60 13.91
CA LYS A 122 7.33 -3.15 15.28
C LYS A 122 8.83 -3.18 15.52
N ALA A 123 9.52 -4.26 15.12
CA ALA A 123 10.97 -4.36 15.29
C ALA A 123 11.69 -3.21 14.57
N ALA A 124 11.27 -2.84 13.37
CA ALA A 124 11.83 -1.72 12.62
C ALA A 124 11.82 -0.40 13.41
N CYS A 125 10.76 -0.15 14.20
CA CYS A 125 10.65 1.05 15.03
C CYS A 125 11.68 1.11 16.16
N PHE A 126 12.29 -0.01 16.55
CA PHE A 126 13.32 -0.09 17.58
C PHE A 126 14.74 -0.17 17.01
N SER A 127 14.90 -0.03 15.71
CA SER A 127 16.22 -0.01 15.06
C SER A 127 17.08 1.13 15.58
N GLN A 128 18.33 0.82 15.89
CA GLN A 128 19.34 1.80 16.31
C GLN A 128 20.28 2.19 15.17
N ALA A 129 20.48 1.30 14.21
CA ALA A 129 21.36 1.49 13.08
C ALA A 129 20.79 0.82 11.82
N PRO A 130 19.77 1.43 11.16
CA PRO A 130 19.13 0.85 9.99
C PRO A 130 20.16 0.48 8.91
N CYS A 131 20.10 -0.76 8.42
CA CYS A 131 21.02 -1.24 7.38
C CYS A 131 20.82 -0.44 6.08
N ASP A 132 21.89 0.04 5.47
CA ASP A 132 21.80 0.57 4.11
C ASP A 132 21.76 -0.58 3.10
N LEU A 133 20.58 -0.95 2.69
CA LEU A 133 20.33 -2.01 1.74
C LEU A 133 20.22 -1.50 0.29
N GLY A 134 20.18 -0.18 0.10
CA GLY A 134 20.05 0.47 -1.21
C GLY A 134 18.70 0.23 -1.88
N THR A 135 18.66 0.41 -3.20
CA THR A 135 17.44 0.28 -4.04
C THR A 135 17.59 -0.91 -5.01
N ARG A 136 17.60 -2.12 -4.50
CA ARG A 136 17.81 -3.34 -5.30
C ARG A 136 16.48 -4.06 -5.56
N CYS A 137 16.43 -4.84 -6.64
CA CYS A 137 15.30 -5.76 -6.82
C CYS A 137 15.36 -6.89 -5.77
N THR A 138 14.22 -7.56 -5.54
CA THR A 138 14.05 -8.58 -4.49
C THR A 138 15.11 -9.67 -4.54
N VAL A 139 15.52 -10.11 -5.74
CA VAL A 139 16.53 -11.16 -5.92
C VAL A 139 17.89 -10.76 -5.35
N PHE A 140 18.36 -9.56 -5.71
CA PHE A 140 19.64 -9.04 -5.20
C PHE A 140 19.55 -8.62 -3.74
N MET A 141 18.38 -8.17 -3.29
CA MET A 141 18.13 -7.82 -1.91
C MET A 141 18.28 -9.02 -0.98
N ASN A 142 17.84 -10.20 -1.41
CA ASN A 142 17.96 -11.44 -0.64
C ASN A 142 19.43 -11.76 -0.29
N SER A 143 20.33 -11.59 -1.28
CA SER A 143 21.77 -11.77 -1.04
C SER A 143 22.33 -10.73 -0.07
N LYS A 144 21.88 -9.48 -0.18
CA LYS A 144 22.32 -8.39 0.70
C LYS A 144 21.83 -8.58 2.13
N VAL A 145 20.58 -8.96 2.33
CA VAL A 145 20.03 -9.28 3.66
C VAL A 145 20.80 -10.43 4.32
N LYS A 146 21.07 -11.51 3.57
CA LYS A 146 21.89 -12.63 4.07
C LYS A 146 23.32 -12.19 4.44
N GLN A 147 23.89 -11.26 3.69
CA GLN A 147 25.20 -10.71 3.99
C GLN A 147 25.19 -9.97 5.32
N VAL A 148 24.29 -8.96 5.50
CA VAL A 148 24.26 -8.16 6.73
C VAL A 148 23.89 -8.98 7.95
N LEU A 149 23.09 -10.05 7.81
CA LEU A 149 22.85 -11.03 8.88
C LEU A 149 24.13 -11.72 9.34
N ARG A 150 24.98 -12.14 8.41
CA ARG A 150 26.28 -12.76 8.73
C ARG A 150 27.26 -11.77 9.38
N GLU A 151 27.11 -10.49 9.05
CA GLU A 151 27.87 -9.39 9.62
C GLU A 151 27.37 -8.99 11.01
N GLY A 152 26.28 -9.63 11.50
CA GLY A 152 25.75 -9.43 12.85
C GLY A 152 24.68 -8.35 12.98
N ALA A 153 24.10 -7.88 11.85
CA ALA A 153 22.99 -6.93 11.90
C ALA A 153 21.76 -7.52 12.61
N SER A 154 21.11 -6.72 13.44
CA SER A 154 19.87 -7.10 14.11
C SER A 154 18.71 -7.18 13.12
N VAL A 155 17.69 -7.99 13.45
CA VAL A 155 16.45 -8.02 12.65
C VAL A 155 15.77 -6.65 12.62
N ALA A 156 15.85 -5.88 13.69
CA ALA A 156 15.33 -4.52 13.76
C ALA A 156 15.99 -3.60 12.72
N ASP A 157 17.33 -3.65 12.59
CA ASP A 157 18.10 -2.83 11.65
C ASP A 157 17.85 -3.25 10.20
N ILE A 158 17.64 -4.54 9.96
CA ILE A 158 17.28 -5.07 8.64
C ILE A 158 15.86 -4.64 8.27
N ALA A 159 14.89 -4.77 9.18
CA ALA A 159 13.51 -4.38 8.95
C ALA A 159 13.38 -2.89 8.62
N ALA A 160 14.05 -2.03 9.38
CA ALA A 160 14.14 -0.60 9.11
C ALA A 160 14.81 -0.31 7.76
N GLY A 161 15.92 -0.99 7.45
CA GLY A 161 16.63 -0.86 6.18
C GLY A 161 15.78 -1.25 4.97
N LEU A 162 14.98 -2.31 5.09
CA LEU A 162 14.02 -2.73 4.05
C LEU A 162 12.91 -1.69 3.86
N SER A 163 12.37 -1.13 4.95
CA SER A 163 11.36 -0.07 4.89
C SER A 163 11.89 1.16 4.17
N TYR A 164 13.09 1.62 4.50
CA TYR A 164 13.77 2.69 3.75
C TYR A 164 13.99 2.33 2.28
N SER A 165 14.34 1.08 1.97
CA SER A 165 14.53 0.62 0.59
C SER A 165 13.25 0.73 -0.23
N VAL A 166 12.09 0.39 0.34
CA VAL A 166 10.78 0.53 -0.33
C VAL A 166 10.53 1.99 -0.70
N VAL A 167 10.69 2.92 0.25
CA VAL A 167 10.48 4.35 -0.01
C VAL A 167 11.49 4.88 -1.03
N LYS A 168 12.78 4.54 -0.90
CA LYS A 168 13.82 4.91 -1.87
C LYS A 168 13.51 4.38 -3.27
N ASN A 169 13.01 3.14 -3.41
CA ASN A 169 12.62 2.60 -4.70
C ASN A 169 11.47 3.40 -5.32
N CYS A 170 10.48 3.81 -4.53
CA CYS A 170 9.41 4.66 -5.00
C CYS A 170 9.96 5.99 -5.52
N LEU A 171 10.67 6.72 -4.68
CA LEU A 171 11.12 8.07 -5.00
C LEU A 171 12.12 8.11 -6.16
N TYR A 172 13.08 7.19 -6.21
CA TYR A 172 14.18 7.29 -7.16
C TYR A 172 14.00 6.45 -8.43
N LYS A 173 13.26 5.33 -8.36
CA LYS A 173 13.07 4.47 -9.55
C LYS A 173 11.74 4.70 -10.24
N VAL A 174 10.66 4.87 -9.47
CA VAL A 174 9.32 5.08 -10.05
C VAL A 174 9.16 6.54 -10.43
N LEU A 175 9.32 7.44 -9.47
CA LEU A 175 9.19 8.88 -9.70
C LEU A 175 10.37 9.51 -10.42
N GLN A 176 11.55 8.88 -10.38
CA GLN A 176 12.80 9.49 -10.84
C GLN A 176 12.98 10.90 -10.27
N LEU A 177 12.62 11.05 -8.99
CA LEU A 177 12.56 12.33 -8.30
C LEU A 177 13.93 13.00 -8.30
N LYS A 178 14.04 14.15 -8.95
CA LYS A 178 15.23 15.00 -8.96
C LYS A 178 15.07 16.20 -8.06
N ASP A 179 13.84 16.62 -7.85
CA ASP A 179 13.49 17.80 -7.07
C ASP A 179 12.20 17.52 -6.28
N THR A 180 12.18 17.92 -5.02
CA THR A 180 11.02 17.75 -4.14
C THR A 180 9.96 18.82 -4.35
N GLU A 181 10.28 19.94 -4.99
CA GLU A 181 9.32 21.01 -5.27
C GLU A 181 8.14 20.54 -6.13
N ILE A 182 8.37 19.53 -6.98
CA ILE A 182 7.31 18.95 -7.82
C ILE A 182 6.20 18.24 -7.03
N LEU A 183 6.43 17.92 -5.76
CA LEU A 183 5.44 17.25 -4.90
C LEU A 183 4.40 18.24 -4.37
N GLY A 184 4.73 19.52 -4.33
CA GLY A 184 3.90 20.56 -3.72
C GLY A 184 3.84 20.45 -2.20
N ASP A 185 2.93 21.20 -1.58
CA ASP A 185 2.88 21.39 -0.13
C ASP A 185 1.90 20.44 0.58
N HIS A 186 0.97 19.84 -0.14
CA HIS A 186 -0.10 19.01 0.42
C HIS A 186 0.04 17.56 -0.01
N ILE A 187 0.86 16.80 0.74
CA ILE A 187 1.19 15.41 0.45
C ILE A 187 0.31 14.48 1.26
N VAL A 188 -0.36 13.54 0.59
CA VAL A 188 -1.08 12.42 1.23
C VAL A 188 -0.31 11.13 0.97
N VAL A 189 -0.01 10.41 2.05
CA VAL A 189 0.59 9.07 2.00
C VAL A 189 -0.44 8.07 2.46
N GLN A 190 -0.66 7.03 1.69
CA GLN A 190 -1.68 6.02 1.95
C GLN A 190 -1.23 4.63 1.49
N GLY A 191 -2.11 3.63 1.68
CA GLY A 191 -1.88 2.23 1.31
C GLY A 191 -1.66 1.32 2.51
N GLY A 192 -1.89 0.02 2.30
CA GLY A 192 -1.82 -1.00 3.35
C GLY A 192 -0.44 -1.16 3.98
N THR A 193 0.62 -0.78 3.26
CA THR A 193 2.01 -0.86 3.73
C THR A 193 2.36 0.25 4.74
N MET A 194 1.54 1.29 4.86
CA MET A 194 1.76 2.44 5.74
C MET A 194 1.09 2.31 7.12
N ARG A 195 0.59 1.13 7.46
CA ARG A 195 -0.08 0.85 8.75
C ARG A 195 0.88 0.32 9.80
#